data_62f0f3656d505ea807144f6948f86238
#
_entry.id   62f0f3656d505ea807144f6948f86238
#
_cell.length_a   1.000
_cell.length_b   1.000
_cell.length_c   1.000
_cell.angle_alpha   90.00
_cell.angle_beta   90.00
_cell.angle_gamma   90.00
#
_symmetry.space_group_name_H-M   'P 1'
#
loop_
_entity.id
_entity.type
_entity.pdbx_description
1 polymer ?
#
loop_
_entity_poly.entity_id
_entity_poly.type
_entity_poly.pdbx_seq_one_letter_code
_entity_poly.pdbx_strand_id
1 'polypeptide(L)'
;MKVKETWTVASCVIEMRKQAENVTRVHSIYVTDDDDKLKGRLSLKDLLTASTKTHISDVYISKVDYVSVDTKDEEVAKIMQKYDLEAIPVVDQKGVLVGRITIDDIVDFIKEEAEKDYQLAAGISQDVEADDNIYELTKARLPWLVLGLFGGLGSVYILQGFDEALSSYPILFFFTPLIAAMAGNVGVQSSAIIVQGLANDVVKGSMFHRLIKEVGLALINGSILGLLVVLFGAFVGQDFIVSITIALSMLSVIIIASLIGTFVPIILDRKGIDPAIATGPFITTSNDIFGIILFFYIAKLILGF
;
A
#
# COMPACT_ATOMS: atom_id res chain seq x y z
N MET A 1 33.51 4.58 -5.27
CA MET A 1 34.82 5.04 -5.74
C MET A 1 34.70 5.57 -7.15
N LYS A 2 35.44 6.64 -7.53
CA LYS A 2 35.47 7.14 -8.92
C LYS A 2 36.90 7.20 -9.45
N VAL A 3 37.04 6.91 -10.77
CA VAL A 3 38.29 6.91 -11.50
C VAL A 3 38.07 7.53 -12.89
N LYS A 4 39.13 8.06 -13.49
CA LYS A 4 39.03 8.67 -14.82
C LYS A 4 39.25 7.63 -15.92
N GLU A 5 38.51 7.75 -17.03
CA GLU A 5 38.66 6.85 -18.19
C GLU A 5 40.03 6.96 -18.83
N THR A 6 40.69 8.12 -18.71
CA THR A 6 42.01 8.41 -19.24
C THR A 6 43.16 7.76 -18.46
N TRP A 7 42.89 7.22 -17.27
CA TRP A 7 43.92 6.63 -16.41
C TRP A 7 44.31 5.22 -16.90
N THR A 8 45.52 4.81 -16.50
CA THR A 8 45.95 3.41 -16.63
C THR A 8 45.46 2.60 -15.44
N VAL A 9 45.38 1.27 -15.61
CA VAL A 9 45.05 0.33 -14.52
C VAL A 9 45.97 0.52 -13.31
N ALA A 10 47.28 0.77 -13.53
CA ALA A 10 48.20 1.05 -12.43
C ALA A 10 47.81 2.30 -11.63
N SER A 11 47.52 3.40 -12.34
CA SER A 11 47.11 4.66 -11.67
C SER A 11 45.79 4.49 -10.95
N CYS A 12 44.83 3.74 -11.53
CA CYS A 12 43.55 3.41 -10.91
C CYS A 12 43.73 2.65 -9.61
N VAL A 13 44.59 1.62 -9.56
CA VAL A 13 44.87 0.84 -8.33
C VAL A 13 45.48 1.70 -7.23
N ILE A 14 46.38 2.61 -7.57
CA ILE A 14 47.00 3.54 -6.60
C ILE A 14 45.94 4.45 -5.99
N GLU A 15 45.09 5.04 -6.82
CA GLU A 15 44.04 5.94 -6.36
C GLU A 15 42.96 5.20 -5.56
N MET A 16 42.59 4.00 -5.99
CA MET A 16 41.66 3.15 -5.22
C MET A 16 42.17 2.83 -3.82
N ARG A 17 43.46 2.57 -3.65
CA ARG A 17 44.04 2.33 -2.31
C ARG A 17 43.87 3.53 -1.39
N LYS A 18 44.04 4.74 -1.89
CA LYS A 18 43.81 5.98 -1.12
C LYS A 18 42.34 6.15 -0.75
N GLN A 19 41.44 5.90 -1.70
CA GLN A 19 39.99 6.03 -1.45
C GLN A 19 39.47 4.89 -0.55
N ALA A 20 40.07 3.69 -0.59
CA ALA A 20 39.68 2.54 0.22
C ALA A 20 39.88 2.74 1.73
N GLU A 21 40.80 3.61 2.14
CA GLU A 21 41.02 3.95 3.55
C GLU A 21 39.77 4.61 4.19
N ASN A 22 38.94 5.26 3.36
CA ASN A 22 37.76 6.02 3.81
C ASN A 22 36.43 5.30 3.57
N VAL A 23 36.42 4.05 3.10
CA VAL A 23 35.19 3.31 2.80
C VAL A 23 35.26 1.88 3.38
N THR A 24 34.15 1.42 3.96
CA THR A 24 34.05 0.09 4.56
C THR A 24 33.91 -1.02 3.49
N ARG A 25 33.32 -0.71 2.33
CA ARG A 25 33.12 -1.66 1.22
C ARG A 25 33.27 -0.98 -0.13
N VAL A 26 33.85 -1.72 -1.08
CA VAL A 26 33.92 -1.34 -2.50
C VAL A 26 32.84 -2.08 -3.27
N HIS A 27 31.65 -1.48 -3.40
CA HIS A 27 30.55 -2.08 -4.19
C HIS A 27 30.82 -1.96 -5.69
N SER A 28 31.20 -0.77 -6.16
CA SER A 28 31.45 -0.49 -7.57
C SER A 28 32.48 0.64 -7.72
N ILE A 29 33.23 0.58 -8.81
CA ILE A 29 34.14 1.63 -9.24
C ILE A 29 33.47 2.31 -10.42
N TYR A 30 33.16 3.60 -10.29
CA TYR A 30 32.53 4.37 -11.38
C TYR A 30 33.61 5.10 -12.19
N VAL A 31 33.46 5.02 -13.52
CA VAL A 31 34.36 5.66 -14.48
C VAL A 31 33.75 6.97 -14.94
N THR A 32 34.51 8.04 -14.90
CA THR A 32 34.09 9.39 -15.31
C THR A 32 35.07 9.96 -16.33
N ASP A 33 34.60 10.94 -17.13
CA ASP A 33 35.47 11.78 -17.94
C ASP A 33 36.13 12.87 -17.08
N ASP A 34 36.86 13.78 -17.75
CA ASP A 34 37.58 14.86 -17.10
C ASP A 34 36.63 15.88 -16.43
N ASP A 35 35.38 16.00 -16.90
CA ASP A 35 34.32 16.82 -16.34
C ASP A 35 33.49 16.10 -15.24
N ASP A 36 33.96 14.96 -14.74
CA ASP A 36 33.29 14.10 -13.76
C ASP A 36 31.95 13.52 -14.22
N LYS A 37 31.63 13.53 -15.52
CA LYS A 37 30.44 12.89 -16.05
C LYS A 37 30.59 11.37 -16.05
N LEU A 38 29.52 10.69 -15.67
CA LEU A 38 29.48 9.23 -15.61
C LEU A 38 29.62 8.61 -17.01
N LYS A 39 30.60 7.72 -17.19
CA LYS A 39 30.86 6.97 -18.44
C LYS A 39 30.51 5.49 -18.30
N GLY A 40 30.68 4.93 -17.11
CA GLY A 40 30.42 3.53 -16.88
C GLY A 40 30.88 3.03 -15.53
N ARG A 41 30.99 1.72 -15.43
CA ARG A 41 31.50 1.04 -14.22
C ARG A 41 32.67 0.15 -14.55
N LEU A 42 33.58 -0.01 -13.61
CA LEU A 42 34.70 -0.92 -13.66
C LEU A 42 34.52 -2.02 -12.62
N SER A 43 34.59 -3.27 -13.06
CA SER A 43 34.58 -4.41 -12.15
C SER A 43 35.95 -4.55 -11.47
N LEU A 44 35.96 -4.88 -10.17
CA LEU A 44 37.20 -5.19 -9.47
C LEU A 44 37.94 -6.38 -10.11
N LYS A 45 37.18 -7.38 -10.62
CA LYS A 45 37.73 -8.51 -11.36
C LYS A 45 38.50 -8.05 -12.60
N ASP A 46 37.87 -7.20 -13.43
CA ASP A 46 38.48 -6.72 -14.69
C ASP A 46 39.71 -5.85 -14.40
N LEU A 47 39.67 -5.02 -13.36
CA LEU A 47 40.81 -4.26 -12.90
C LEU A 47 41.99 -5.14 -12.45
N LEU A 48 41.71 -6.24 -11.74
CA LEU A 48 42.78 -7.15 -11.26
C LEU A 48 43.34 -8.06 -12.33
N THR A 49 42.58 -8.35 -13.40
CA THR A 49 43.00 -9.24 -14.49
C THR A 49 43.62 -8.51 -15.66
N ALA A 50 43.36 -7.22 -15.80
CA ALA A 50 43.93 -6.40 -16.89
C ALA A 50 45.42 -6.08 -16.66
N SER A 51 46.16 -5.84 -17.76
CA SER A 51 47.55 -5.39 -17.68
C SER A 51 47.61 -4.00 -17.04
N THR A 52 48.62 -3.78 -16.19
CA THR A 52 48.86 -2.50 -15.52
C THR A 52 49.02 -1.29 -16.45
N LYS A 53 49.42 -1.54 -17.70
CA LYS A 53 49.61 -0.51 -18.73
C LYS A 53 48.34 -0.22 -19.56
N THR A 54 47.30 -1.04 -19.43
CA THR A 54 46.04 -0.84 -20.15
C THR A 54 45.30 0.39 -19.65
N HIS A 55 44.69 1.16 -20.55
CA HIS A 55 43.82 2.28 -20.16
C HIS A 55 42.47 1.81 -19.64
N ILE A 56 41.89 2.56 -18.71
CA ILE A 56 40.59 2.26 -18.16
C ILE A 56 39.52 2.30 -19.26
N SER A 57 39.68 3.18 -20.25
CA SER A 57 38.83 3.26 -21.47
C SER A 57 38.64 1.91 -22.18
N ASP A 58 39.59 1.00 -22.07
CA ASP A 58 39.59 -0.30 -22.77
C ASP A 58 39.03 -1.46 -21.91
N VAL A 59 38.74 -1.20 -20.63
CA VAL A 59 38.40 -2.25 -19.67
C VAL A 59 37.03 -2.03 -19.04
N TYR A 60 36.56 -0.77 -18.93
CA TYR A 60 35.32 -0.48 -18.26
C TYR A 60 34.08 -0.89 -19.07
N ILE A 61 32.97 -1.12 -18.36
CA ILE A 61 31.67 -1.41 -18.96
C ILE A 61 30.94 -0.07 -19.14
N SER A 62 30.71 0.36 -20.39
CA SER A 62 30.07 1.65 -20.69
C SER A 62 28.59 1.71 -20.38
N LYS A 63 27.90 0.55 -20.36
CA LYS A 63 26.48 0.49 -20.01
C LYS A 63 26.33 0.28 -18.51
N VAL A 64 25.90 1.33 -17.82
CA VAL A 64 25.60 1.31 -16.39
C VAL A 64 24.25 1.97 -16.17
N ASP A 65 23.40 1.34 -15.35
CA ASP A 65 22.17 1.96 -14.89
C ASP A 65 22.50 3.04 -13.87
N TYR A 66 21.84 4.18 -13.96
CA TYR A 66 22.00 5.32 -13.06
C TYR A 66 20.67 6.00 -12.80
N VAL A 67 20.60 6.80 -11.75
CA VAL A 67 19.45 7.64 -11.43
C VAL A 67 19.86 9.10 -11.30
N SER A 68 18.90 9.99 -11.53
CA SER A 68 19.08 11.43 -11.31
C SER A 68 18.85 11.77 -9.85
N VAL A 69 19.41 12.88 -9.39
CA VAL A 69 19.11 13.47 -8.06
C VAL A 69 17.61 13.80 -7.88
N ASP A 70 16.89 13.97 -8.98
CA ASP A 70 15.45 14.28 -8.97
C ASP A 70 14.56 13.01 -9.04
N THR A 71 15.16 11.80 -9.12
CA THR A 71 14.41 10.53 -9.16
C THR A 71 13.83 10.26 -7.77
N LYS A 72 12.56 9.87 -7.71
CA LYS A 72 11.89 9.53 -6.46
C LYS A 72 12.45 8.25 -5.84
N ASP A 73 12.47 8.21 -4.51
CA ASP A 73 13.06 7.09 -3.76
C ASP A 73 12.39 5.76 -4.06
N GLU A 74 11.05 5.74 -4.27
CA GLU A 74 10.32 4.52 -4.66
C GLU A 74 10.72 4.00 -6.03
N GLU A 75 11.03 4.91 -6.96
CA GLU A 75 11.48 4.53 -8.30
C GLU A 75 12.90 3.98 -8.26
N VAL A 76 13.78 4.58 -7.45
CA VAL A 76 15.14 4.06 -7.19
C VAL A 76 15.07 2.66 -6.62
N ALA A 77 14.24 2.44 -5.59
CA ALA A 77 14.04 1.13 -4.97
C ALA A 77 13.57 0.08 -5.98
N LYS A 78 12.59 0.42 -6.83
CA LYS A 78 12.09 -0.46 -7.90
C LYS A 78 13.16 -0.80 -8.94
N ILE A 79 14.00 0.16 -9.34
CA ILE A 79 15.09 -0.06 -10.27
C ILE A 79 16.12 -1.01 -9.66
N MET A 80 16.56 -0.75 -8.43
CA MET A 80 17.56 -1.56 -7.76
C MET A 80 17.08 -2.98 -7.52
N GLN A 81 15.83 -3.17 -7.12
CA GLN A 81 15.21 -4.49 -6.97
C GLN A 81 15.07 -5.23 -8.30
N LYS A 82 14.62 -4.55 -9.36
CA LYS A 82 14.39 -5.16 -10.68
C LYS A 82 15.66 -5.70 -11.32
N TYR A 83 16.80 -5.04 -11.07
CA TYR A 83 18.09 -5.38 -11.69
C TYR A 83 19.08 -6.00 -10.69
N ASP A 84 18.64 -6.34 -9.49
CA ASP A 84 19.47 -6.92 -8.39
C ASP A 84 20.76 -6.11 -8.15
N LEU A 85 20.63 -4.78 -8.04
CA LEU A 85 21.76 -3.89 -7.90
C LEU A 85 22.18 -3.74 -6.43
N GLU A 86 23.45 -3.95 -6.11
CA GLU A 86 24.03 -3.66 -4.79
C GLU A 86 24.25 -2.15 -4.55
N ALA A 87 24.45 -1.39 -5.63
CA ALA A 87 24.57 0.06 -5.60
C ALA A 87 24.26 0.66 -6.98
N ILE A 88 23.66 1.85 -6.98
CA ILE A 88 23.35 2.61 -8.19
C ILE A 88 24.01 3.99 -8.14
N PRO A 89 24.69 4.47 -9.20
CA PRO A 89 25.26 5.80 -9.23
C PRO A 89 24.17 6.85 -9.41
N VAL A 90 24.36 8.01 -8.79
CA VAL A 90 23.48 9.17 -8.86
C VAL A 90 24.17 10.26 -9.65
N VAL A 91 23.49 10.83 -10.63
CA VAL A 91 24.00 11.92 -11.47
C VAL A 91 23.14 13.17 -11.34
N ASP A 92 23.74 14.32 -11.55
CA ASP A 92 23.01 15.58 -11.67
C ASP A 92 22.41 15.74 -13.10
N GLN A 93 21.73 16.87 -13.33
CA GLN A 93 21.11 17.20 -14.62
C GLN A 93 22.13 17.34 -15.78
N LYS A 94 23.43 17.48 -15.48
CA LYS A 94 24.50 17.54 -16.47
C LYS A 94 25.19 16.20 -16.69
N GLY A 95 24.75 15.15 -15.99
CA GLY A 95 25.35 13.82 -16.04
C GLY A 95 26.60 13.66 -15.16
N VAL A 96 26.91 14.63 -14.29
CA VAL A 96 28.04 14.57 -13.37
C VAL A 96 27.71 13.60 -12.23
N LEU A 97 28.64 12.70 -11.94
CA LEU A 97 28.50 11.74 -10.82
C LEU A 97 28.60 12.48 -9.49
N VAL A 98 27.49 12.55 -8.76
CA VAL A 98 27.37 13.23 -7.46
C VAL A 98 27.42 12.30 -6.27
N GLY A 99 27.02 11.02 -6.46
CA GLY A 99 26.97 10.05 -5.37
C GLY A 99 26.60 8.63 -5.82
N ARG A 100 26.22 7.84 -4.86
CA ARG A 100 25.64 6.51 -5.06
C ARG A 100 24.62 6.23 -3.96
N ILE A 101 23.64 5.39 -4.27
CA ILE A 101 22.72 4.80 -3.31
C ILE A 101 23.08 3.31 -3.22
N THR A 102 23.09 2.75 -2.04
CA THR A 102 23.43 1.34 -1.79
C THR A 102 22.19 0.55 -1.38
N ILE A 103 22.27 -0.77 -1.46
CA ILE A 103 21.12 -1.64 -1.16
C ILE A 103 20.68 -1.53 0.31
N ASP A 104 21.59 -1.27 1.22
CA ASP A 104 21.30 -1.02 2.64
C ASP A 104 20.41 0.23 2.81
N ASP A 105 20.72 1.35 2.12
CA ASP A 105 19.87 2.55 2.12
C ASP A 105 18.46 2.25 1.60
N ILE A 106 18.36 1.40 0.56
CA ILE A 106 17.07 1.00 -0.02
C ILE A 106 16.27 0.08 0.89
N VAL A 107 16.94 -0.83 1.60
CA VAL A 107 16.28 -1.71 2.58
C VAL A 107 15.69 -0.90 3.72
N ASP A 108 16.43 0.10 4.23
CA ASP A 108 15.94 1.00 5.28
C ASP A 108 14.74 1.81 4.77
N PHE A 109 14.83 2.39 3.56
CA PHE A 109 13.72 3.11 2.93
C PHE A 109 12.45 2.22 2.77
N ILE A 110 12.61 0.99 2.25
CA ILE A 110 11.46 0.06 2.08
C ILE A 110 10.81 -0.26 3.43
N LYS A 111 11.63 -0.41 4.48
CA LYS A 111 11.12 -0.66 5.83
C LYS A 111 10.34 0.53 6.37
N GLU A 112 10.88 1.74 6.25
CA GLU A 112 10.23 2.98 6.69
C GLU A 112 8.88 3.19 5.96
N GLU A 113 8.85 3.01 4.64
CA GLU A 113 7.58 3.11 3.86
C GLU A 113 6.58 2.04 4.26
N ALA A 114 7.02 0.79 4.51
CA ALA A 114 6.12 -0.27 4.96
C ALA A 114 5.55 0.00 6.37
N GLU A 115 6.33 0.57 7.27
CA GLU A 115 5.89 0.98 8.62
C GLU A 115 4.88 2.12 8.52
N LYS A 116 5.12 3.11 7.67
CA LYS A 116 4.21 4.23 7.41
C LYS A 116 2.88 3.75 6.80
N ASP A 117 2.92 2.88 5.78
CA ASP A 117 1.72 2.28 5.18
C ASP A 117 0.90 1.51 6.22
N TYR A 118 1.57 0.75 7.10
CA TYR A 118 0.92 0.04 8.19
C TYR A 118 0.23 1.00 9.16
N GLN A 119 0.88 2.09 9.55
CA GLN A 119 0.31 3.11 10.43
C GLN A 119 -0.89 3.81 9.78
N LEU A 120 -0.78 4.22 8.52
CA LEU A 120 -1.89 4.80 7.77
C LEU A 120 -3.08 3.85 7.66
N ALA A 121 -2.83 2.57 7.39
CA ALA A 121 -3.87 1.54 7.34
C ALA A 121 -4.55 1.32 8.71
N ALA A 122 -3.83 1.53 9.80
CA ALA A 122 -4.36 1.48 11.17
C ALA A 122 -5.08 2.77 11.60
N GLY A 123 -5.10 3.81 10.77
CA GLY A 123 -5.70 5.11 11.11
C GLY A 123 -4.78 5.96 12.01
N ILE A 124 -3.49 5.92 11.74
CA ILE A 124 -2.49 6.77 12.39
C ILE A 124 -1.95 7.72 11.32
N SER A 125 -2.10 9.03 11.52
CA SER A 125 -1.85 10.05 10.50
C SER A 125 -0.45 10.64 10.51
N GLN A 126 0.40 10.22 11.44
CA GLN A 126 1.79 10.68 11.58
C GLN A 126 2.65 9.51 12.00
N ASP A 127 3.91 9.55 11.62
CA ASP A 127 4.91 8.58 12.08
C ASP A 127 5.11 8.74 13.59
N VAL A 128 4.85 7.67 14.34
CA VAL A 128 4.93 7.63 15.80
C VAL A 128 5.47 6.28 16.27
N GLU A 129 6.18 6.32 17.40
CA GLU A 129 6.70 5.15 18.09
C GLU A 129 5.91 4.87 19.40
N ALA A 130 6.06 3.67 19.92
CA ALA A 130 5.30 3.23 21.11
C ALA A 130 5.68 4.01 22.40
N ASP A 131 6.90 4.52 22.47
CA ASP A 131 7.45 5.29 23.59
C ASP A 131 7.37 6.81 23.41
N ASP A 132 6.76 7.28 22.32
CA ASP A 132 6.46 8.70 22.12
C ASP A 132 5.54 9.25 23.22
N ASN A 133 5.62 10.55 23.43
CA ASN A 133 4.81 11.18 24.45
C ASN A 133 3.31 11.18 24.10
N ILE A 134 2.47 11.30 25.14
CA ILE A 134 0.99 11.24 25.02
C ILE A 134 0.45 12.27 24.02
N TYR A 135 1.06 13.43 23.91
CA TYR A 135 0.59 14.49 23.01
C TYR A 135 0.81 14.10 21.53
N GLU A 136 1.97 13.56 21.18
CA GLU A 136 2.28 13.10 19.82
C GLU A 136 1.39 11.93 19.42
N LEU A 137 1.26 10.92 20.29
CA LEU A 137 0.36 9.79 20.07
C LEU A 137 -1.11 10.23 19.92
N THR A 138 -1.56 11.20 20.70
CA THR A 138 -2.93 11.74 20.59
C THR A 138 -3.12 12.47 19.26
N LYS A 139 -2.16 13.32 18.87
CA LYS A 139 -2.21 14.07 17.63
C LYS A 139 -2.26 13.16 16.40
N ALA A 140 -1.54 12.04 16.43
CA ALA A 140 -1.52 11.06 15.36
C ALA A 140 -2.86 10.29 15.22
N ARG A 141 -3.56 10.01 16.30
CA ARG A 141 -4.78 9.18 16.34
C ARG A 141 -6.08 9.98 16.24
N LEU A 142 -6.12 11.16 16.87
CA LEU A 142 -7.34 11.95 17.06
C LEU A 142 -8.09 12.27 15.76
N PRO A 143 -7.44 12.65 14.64
CA PRO A 143 -8.15 12.94 13.40
C PRO A 143 -9.07 11.80 12.94
N TRP A 144 -8.56 10.57 12.96
CA TRP A 144 -9.31 9.38 12.57
C TRP A 144 -10.39 8.97 13.58
N LEU A 145 -10.13 9.16 14.87
CA LEU A 145 -11.12 8.93 15.93
C LEU A 145 -12.28 9.92 15.80
N VAL A 146 -12.01 11.18 15.47
CA VAL A 146 -13.04 12.19 15.23
C VAL A 146 -13.86 11.84 13.98
N LEU A 147 -13.21 11.40 12.89
CA LEU A 147 -13.91 10.90 11.71
C LEU A 147 -14.85 9.75 12.05
N GLY A 148 -14.35 8.76 12.79
CA GLY A 148 -15.13 7.61 13.26
C GLY A 148 -16.31 8.02 14.16
N LEU A 149 -16.12 9.00 15.06
CA LEU A 149 -17.19 9.54 15.88
C LEU A 149 -18.30 10.16 15.05
N PHE A 150 -17.97 11.03 14.08
CA PHE A 150 -18.98 11.63 13.19
C PHE A 150 -19.68 10.59 12.33
N GLY A 151 -18.96 9.56 11.84
CA GLY A 151 -19.57 8.45 11.14
C GLY A 151 -20.55 7.65 12.01
N GLY A 152 -20.17 7.37 13.25
CA GLY A 152 -21.03 6.72 14.22
C GLY A 152 -22.29 7.54 14.54
N LEU A 153 -22.15 8.86 14.75
CA LEU A 153 -23.29 9.77 14.93
C LEU A 153 -24.20 9.82 13.70
N GLY A 154 -23.61 9.76 12.49
CA GLY A 154 -24.35 9.63 11.24
C GLY A 154 -25.17 8.33 11.20
N SER A 155 -24.58 7.22 11.61
CA SER A 155 -25.28 5.93 11.72
C SER A 155 -26.45 5.96 12.71
N VAL A 156 -26.29 6.63 13.85
CA VAL A 156 -27.38 6.84 14.84
C VAL A 156 -28.52 7.64 14.20
N TYR A 157 -28.20 8.73 13.48
CA TYR A 157 -29.20 9.55 12.81
C TYR A 157 -29.98 8.77 11.73
N ILE A 158 -29.28 7.93 10.96
CA ILE A 158 -29.88 7.05 9.95
C ILE A 158 -30.83 6.04 10.61
N LEU A 159 -30.41 5.41 11.70
CA LEU A 159 -31.25 4.45 12.45
C LEU A 159 -32.53 5.06 12.96
N GLN A 160 -32.53 6.33 13.38
CA GLN A 160 -33.74 7.06 13.79
C GLN A 160 -34.76 7.19 12.66
N GLY A 161 -34.32 7.18 11.41
CA GLY A 161 -35.20 7.20 10.24
C GLY A 161 -35.95 5.90 9.98
N PHE A 162 -35.65 4.81 10.74
CA PHE A 162 -36.29 3.50 10.61
C PHE A 162 -37.13 3.12 11.86
N ASP A 163 -37.79 4.07 12.50
CA ASP A 163 -38.65 3.86 13.69
C ASP A 163 -39.74 2.81 13.46
N GLU A 164 -40.29 2.73 12.26
CA GLU A 164 -41.29 1.75 11.85
C GLU A 164 -40.72 0.31 11.90
N ALA A 165 -39.45 0.13 11.54
CA ALA A 165 -38.76 -1.14 11.69
C ALA A 165 -38.59 -1.53 13.15
N LEU A 166 -38.28 -0.56 14.04
CA LEU A 166 -38.16 -0.81 15.47
C LEU A 166 -39.46 -1.29 16.08
N SER A 167 -40.59 -0.72 15.65
CA SER A 167 -41.90 -1.08 16.13
C SER A 167 -42.40 -2.44 15.64
N SER A 168 -42.16 -2.76 14.36
CA SER A 168 -42.68 -3.96 13.68
C SER A 168 -41.75 -5.16 13.79
N TYR A 169 -40.45 -4.93 13.72
CA TYR A 169 -39.41 -5.97 13.72
C TYR A 169 -38.19 -5.56 14.58
N PRO A 170 -38.34 -5.47 15.90
CA PRO A 170 -37.25 -5.04 16.80
C PRO A 170 -35.98 -5.89 16.66
N ILE A 171 -36.13 -7.14 16.27
CA ILE A 171 -35.03 -8.08 16.07
C ILE A 171 -33.98 -7.56 15.06
N LEU A 172 -34.36 -6.79 14.05
CA LEU A 172 -33.44 -6.23 13.05
C LEU A 172 -32.36 -5.36 13.69
N PHE A 173 -32.71 -4.60 14.75
CA PHE A 173 -31.74 -3.78 15.45
C PHE A 173 -30.67 -4.59 16.18
N PHE A 174 -30.99 -5.80 16.65
CA PHE A 174 -30.01 -6.69 17.27
C PHE A 174 -29.01 -7.25 16.25
N PHE A 175 -29.36 -7.29 14.97
CA PHE A 175 -28.44 -7.70 13.89
C PHE A 175 -27.63 -6.53 13.30
N THR A 176 -27.95 -5.27 13.63
CA THR A 176 -27.21 -4.10 13.13
C THR A 176 -25.71 -4.18 13.40
N PRO A 177 -25.22 -4.57 14.60
CA PRO A 177 -23.80 -4.72 14.86
C PRO A 177 -23.13 -5.81 13.98
N LEU A 178 -23.85 -6.89 13.69
CA LEU A 178 -23.36 -7.94 12.79
C LEU A 178 -23.18 -7.40 11.36
N ILE A 179 -24.18 -6.67 10.87
CA ILE A 179 -24.16 -6.09 9.52
C ILE A 179 -23.03 -5.08 9.39
N ALA A 180 -22.87 -4.17 10.34
CA ALA A 180 -21.79 -3.19 10.37
C ALA A 180 -20.41 -3.89 10.41
N ALA A 181 -20.22 -4.86 11.31
CA ALA A 181 -18.98 -5.62 11.39
C ALA A 181 -18.64 -6.33 10.08
N MET A 182 -19.62 -6.95 9.39
CA MET A 182 -19.39 -7.60 8.10
C MET A 182 -19.05 -6.60 7.00
N ALA A 183 -19.75 -5.48 6.94
CA ALA A 183 -19.47 -4.40 6.00
C ALA A 183 -18.04 -3.84 6.17
N GLY A 184 -17.66 -3.52 7.40
CA GLY A 184 -16.33 -3.03 7.73
C GLY A 184 -15.23 -4.03 7.37
N ASN A 185 -15.38 -5.29 7.83
CA ASN A 185 -14.38 -6.33 7.60
C ASN A 185 -14.16 -6.61 6.11
N VAL A 186 -15.24 -6.78 5.33
CA VAL A 186 -15.14 -7.04 3.90
C VAL A 186 -14.51 -5.86 3.17
N GLY A 187 -14.91 -4.64 3.52
CA GLY A 187 -14.33 -3.44 2.93
C GLY A 187 -12.83 -3.30 3.18
N VAL A 188 -12.40 -3.52 4.43
CA VAL A 188 -10.98 -3.49 4.80
C VAL A 188 -10.19 -4.59 4.08
N GLN A 189 -10.71 -5.83 4.01
CA GLN A 189 -10.04 -6.92 3.31
C GLN A 189 -9.87 -6.63 1.81
N SER A 190 -10.92 -6.16 1.14
CA SER A 190 -10.85 -5.79 -0.27
C SER A 190 -9.89 -4.62 -0.50
N SER A 191 -9.94 -3.60 0.36
CA SER A 191 -9.05 -2.44 0.28
C SER A 191 -7.58 -2.82 0.49
N ALA A 192 -7.28 -3.62 1.51
CA ALA A 192 -5.91 -4.07 1.80
C ALA A 192 -5.29 -4.85 0.63
N ILE A 193 -6.06 -5.76 -0.01
CA ILE A 193 -5.59 -6.50 -1.18
C ILE A 193 -5.28 -5.56 -2.36
N ILE A 194 -6.11 -4.54 -2.57
CA ILE A 194 -5.91 -3.58 -3.67
C ILE A 194 -4.73 -2.66 -3.38
N VAL A 195 -4.60 -2.12 -2.17
CA VAL A 195 -3.48 -1.25 -1.77
C VAL A 195 -2.16 -2.00 -1.93
N GLN A 196 -2.06 -3.22 -1.40
CA GLN A 196 -0.88 -4.07 -1.58
C GLN A 196 -0.60 -4.36 -3.06
N GLY A 197 -1.64 -4.59 -3.85
CA GLY A 197 -1.50 -4.83 -5.29
C GLY A 197 -1.06 -3.60 -6.08
N LEU A 198 -1.42 -2.39 -5.64
CA LEU A 198 -0.95 -1.11 -6.21
C LEU A 198 0.52 -0.88 -5.88
N ALA A 199 0.91 -1.05 -4.62
CA ALA A 199 2.30 -0.92 -4.18
C ALA A 199 3.26 -1.85 -4.96
N ASN A 200 2.81 -3.06 -5.28
CA ASN A 200 3.58 -4.07 -6.03
C ASN A 200 3.43 -3.99 -7.56
N ASP A 201 2.80 -2.94 -8.11
CA ASP A 201 2.51 -2.81 -9.56
C ASP A 201 1.76 -4.00 -10.18
N VAL A 202 1.03 -4.79 -9.37
CA VAL A 202 0.25 -5.96 -9.81
C VAL A 202 -1.15 -5.56 -10.26
N VAL A 203 -1.65 -4.40 -9.82
CA VAL A 203 -2.97 -3.86 -10.20
C VAL A 203 -2.92 -3.31 -11.62
N LYS A 204 -2.79 -4.21 -12.64
CA LYS A 204 -2.80 -3.87 -14.06
C LYS A 204 -4.12 -4.28 -14.71
N GLY A 205 -4.53 -3.56 -15.76
CA GLY A 205 -5.71 -3.91 -16.54
C GLY A 205 -6.98 -3.12 -16.23
N SER A 206 -8.13 -3.65 -16.68
CA SER A 206 -9.40 -2.96 -16.59
C SER A 206 -9.98 -2.99 -15.17
N MET A 207 -10.31 -1.82 -14.61
CA MET A 207 -11.05 -1.69 -13.37
C MET A 207 -12.36 -2.50 -13.38
N PHE A 208 -13.06 -2.51 -14.50
CA PHE A 208 -14.32 -3.23 -14.65
C PHE A 208 -14.16 -4.75 -14.42
N HIS A 209 -13.11 -5.36 -14.96
CA HIS A 209 -12.82 -6.78 -14.72
C HIS A 209 -12.56 -7.09 -13.24
N ARG A 210 -11.91 -6.17 -12.53
CA ARG A 210 -11.66 -6.31 -11.09
C ARG A 210 -12.96 -6.25 -10.29
N LEU A 211 -13.79 -5.26 -10.58
CA LEU A 211 -15.08 -5.13 -9.89
C LEU A 211 -15.97 -6.34 -10.12
N ILE A 212 -16.00 -6.94 -11.33
CA ILE A 212 -16.73 -8.18 -11.58
C ILE A 212 -16.17 -9.35 -10.76
N LYS A 213 -14.84 -9.47 -10.68
CA LYS A 213 -14.19 -10.50 -9.84
C LYS A 213 -14.55 -10.32 -8.37
N GLU A 214 -14.55 -9.09 -7.90
CA GLU A 214 -14.91 -8.75 -6.53
C GLU A 214 -16.38 -9.09 -6.21
N VAL A 215 -17.31 -8.78 -7.13
CA VAL A 215 -18.70 -9.21 -7.01
C VAL A 215 -18.82 -10.74 -6.94
N GLY A 216 -18.06 -11.46 -7.75
CA GLY A 216 -18.04 -12.93 -7.70
C GLY A 216 -17.58 -13.47 -6.34
N LEU A 217 -16.51 -12.88 -5.76
CA LEU A 217 -16.03 -13.22 -4.42
C LEU A 217 -17.06 -12.87 -3.34
N ALA A 218 -17.68 -11.69 -3.44
CA ALA A 218 -18.71 -11.23 -2.51
C ALA A 218 -19.94 -12.13 -2.54
N LEU A 219 -20.36 -12.60 -3.72
CA LEU A 219 -21.47 -13.56 -3.86
C LEU A 219 -21.15 -14.90 -3.18
N ILE A 220 -19.96 -15.45 -3.37
CA ILE A 220 -19.55 -16.71 -2.73
C ILE A 220 -19.51 -16.54 -1.22
N ASN A 221 -18.75 -15.57 -0.72
CA ASN A 221 -18.58 -15.33 0.70
C ASN A 221 -19.90 -14.95 1.37
N GLY A 222 -20.65 -14.05 0.76
CA GLY A 222 -21.95 -13.60 1.29
C GLY A 222 -23.00 -14.69 1.30
N SER A 223 -23.00 -15.62 0.31
CA SER A 223 -23.91 -16.77 0.31
C SER A 223 -23.58 -17.76 1.43
N ILE A 224 -22.30 -18.04 1.66
CA ILE A 224 -21.86 -18.91 2.77
C ILE A 224 -22.25 -18.28 4.12
N LEU A 225 -21.96 -17.00 4.33
CA LEU A 225 -22.29 -16.29 5.55
C LEU A 225 -23.80 -16.13 5.74
N GLY A 226 -24.54 -15.86 4.64
CA GLY A 226 -26.01 -15.81 4.65
C GLY A 226 -26.62 -17.13 5.06
N LEU A 227 -26.11 -18.25 4.56
CA LEU A 227 -26.55 -19.59 4.97
C LEU A 227 -26.31 -19.79 6.48
N LEU A 228 -25.16 -19.39 7.01
CA LEU A 228 -24.88 -19.49 8.44
C LEU A 228 -25.85 -18.64 9.30
N VAL A 229 -26.23 -17.46 8.81
CA VAL A 229 -27.24 -16.61 9.49
C VAL A 229 -28.63 -17.28 9.50
N VAL A 230 -29.05 -17.89 8.38
CA VAL A 230 -30.32 -18.62 8.32
C VAL A 230 -30.31 -19.84 9.24
N LEU A 231 -29.21 -20.59 9.27
CA LEU A 231 -29.06 -21.74 10.19
C LEU A 231 -29.08 -21.30 11.66
N PHE A 232 -28.41 -20.18 11.98
CA PHE A 232 -28.47 -19.60 13.32
C PHE A 232 -29.91 -19.18 13.69
N GLY A 233 -30.61 -18.50 12.77
CA GLY A 233 -32.02 -18.12 12.97
C GLY A 233 -32.91 -19.32 13.25
N ALA A 234 -32.76 -20.40 12.49
CA ALA A 234 -33.47 -21.64 12.73
C ALA A 234 -33.15 -22.27 14.10
N PHE A 235 -31.86 -22.21 14.51
CA PHE A 235 -31.43 -22.74 15.81
C PHE A 235 -32.05 -21.97 17.01
N VAL A 236 -32.17 -20.65 16.89
CA VAL A 236 -32.74 -19.81 17.96
C VAL A 236 -34.27 -19.66 17.86
N GLY A 237 -34.92 -20.33 16.92
CA GLY A 237 -36.36 -20.26 16.72
C GLY A 237 -36.87 -18.97 16.10
N GLN A 238 -36.01 -18.26 15.36
CA GLN A 238 -36.36 -17.03 14.63
C GLN A 238 -37.25 -17.33 13.44
N ASP A 239 -38.17 -16.43 13.12
CA ASP A 239 -38.99 -16.52 11.91
C ASP A 239 -38.12 -16.68 10.65
N PHE A 240 -38.47 -17.62 9.81
CA PHE A 240 -37.70 -17.96 8.62
C PHE A 240 -37.61 -16.79 7.63
N ILE A 241 -38.72 -16.02 7.45
CA ILE A 241 -38.72 -14.85 6.54
C ILE A 241 -37.78 -13.75 7.04
N VAL A 242 -37.73 -13.54 8.37
CA VAL A 242 -36.82 -12.58 8.99
C VAL A 242 -35.36 -13.03 8.82
N SER A 243 -35.08 -14.32 9.04
CA SER A 243 -33.73 -14.88 8.87
C SER A 243 -33.21 -14.74 7.42
N ILE A 244 -34.08 -15.03 6.44
CA ILE A 244 -33.77 -14.83 5.02
C ILE A 244 -33.58 -13.35 4.71
N THR A 245 -34.41 -12.47 5.25
CA THR A 245 -34.28 -11.03 5.05
C THR A 245 -32.92 -10.51 5.53
N ILE A 246 -32.48 -10.94 6.71
CA ILE A 246 -31.17 -10.58 7.26
C ILE A 246 -30.06 -11.11 6.37
N ALA A 247 -30.15 -12.37 5.92
CA ALA A 247 -29.16 -13.01 5.06
C ALA A 247 -29.02 -12.31 3.70
N LEU A 248 -30.13 -11.97 3.05
CA LEU A 248 -30.14 -11.28 1.75
C LEU A 248 -29.63 -9.83 1.88
N SER A 249 -30.02 -9.15 2.96
CA SER A 249 -29.52 -7.82 3.26
C SER A 249 -28.01 -7.84 3.51
N MET A 250 -27.52 -8.81 4.29
CA MET A 250 -26.08 -8.98 4.55
C MET A 250 -25.31 -9.29 3.28
N LEU A 251 -25.81 -10.16 2.40
CA LEU A 251 -25.21 -10.44 1.08
C LEU A 251 -25.05 -9.15 0.25
N SER A 252 -26.12 -8.34 0.20
CA SER A 252 -26.11 -7.08 -0.55
C SER A 252 -25.11 -6.08 0.06
N VAL A 253 -25.04 -6.00 1.38
CA VAL A 253 -24.07 -5.16 2.11
C VAL A 253 -22.65 -5.62 1.81
N ILE A 254 -22.36 -6.91 1.82
CA ILE A 254 -21.03 -7.47 1.49
C ILE A 254 -20.64 -7.10 0.06
N ILE A 255 -21.55 -7.17 -0.91
CA ILE A 255 -21.27 -6.77 -2.30
C ILE A 255 -20.89 -5.28 -2.38
N ILE A 256 -21.67 -4.40 -1.77
CA ILE A 256 -21.39 -2.95 -1.81
C ILE A 256 -20.11 -2.64 -1.06
N ALA A 257 -19.88 -3.22 0.11
CA ALA A 257 -18.67 -3.01 0.90
C ALA A 257 -17.39 -3.43 0.16
N SER A 258 -17.43 -4.58 -0.52
CA SER A 258 -16.31 -5.07 -1.33
C SER A 258 -16.03 -4.18 -2.53
N LEU A 259 -17.09 -3.69 -3.19
CA LEU A 259 -16.95 -2.75 -4.30
C LEU A 259 -16.35 -1.42 -3.86
N ILE A 260 -16.78 -0.86 -2.73
CA ILE A 260 -16.22 0.38 -2.16
C ILE A 260 -14.74 0.14 -1.79
N GLY A 261 -14.43 -0.96 -1.09
CA GLY A 261 -13.07 -1.32 -0.70
C GLY A 261 -12.12 -1.50 -1.89
N THR A 262 -12.64 -1.97 -3.03
CA THR A 262 -11.86 -2.12 -4.27
C THR A 262 -11.73 -0.80 -5.04
N PHE A 263 -12.82 -0.05 -5.15
CA PHE A 263 -12.92 1.12 -6.01
C PHE A 263 -12.17 2.33 -5.47
N VAL A 264 -12.31 2.58 -4.15
CA VAL A 264 -11.77 3.80 -3.52
C VAL A 264 -10.24 3.85 -3.61
N PRO A 265 -9.46 2.84 -3.22
CA PRO A 265 -8.00 2.89 -3.34
C PRO A 265 -7.52 3.12 -4.78
N ILE A 266 -8.15 2.47 -5.76
CA ILE A 266 -7.78 2.63 -7.18
C ILE A 266 -8.02 4.08 -7.66
N ILE A 267 -9.07 4.75 -7.17
CA ILE A 267 -9.33 6.15 -7.53
C ILE A 267 -8.34 7.09 -6.88
N LEU A 268 -7.98 6.85 -5.61
CA LEU A 268 -6.99 7.66 -4.91
C LEU A 268 -5.62 7.56 -5.59
N ASP A 269 -5.16 6.36 -5.88
CA ASP A 269 -3.92 6.11 -6.63
C ASP A 269 -3.88 6.86 -7.97
N ARG A 270 -4.96 6.77 -8.76
CA ARG A 270 -5.06 7.51 -10.03
C ARG A 270 -5.03 9.03 -9.89
N LYS A 271 -5.38 9.56 -8.73
CA LYS A 271 -5.30 10.99 -8.42
C LYS A 271 -3.98 11.39 -7.77
N GLY A 272 -3.04 10.47 -7.61
CA GLY A 272 -1.77 10.71 -6.94
C GLY A 272 -1.91 10.90 -5.42
N ILE A 273 -3.00 10.38 -4.83
CA ILE A 273 -3.23 10.36 -3.38
C ILE A 273 -2.86 8.95 -2.90
N ASP A 274 -2.15 8.87 -1.79
CA ASP A 274 -1.74 7.60 -1.19
C ASP A 274 -2.97 6.70 -0.92
N PRO A 275 -3.07 5.53 -1.59
CA PRO A 275 -4.20 4.64 -1.42
C PRO A 275 -4.27 3.99 -0.02
N ALA A 276 -3.20 3.98 0.77
CA ALA A 276 -3.18 3.46 2.13
C ALA A 276 -4.15 4.22 3.06
N ILE A 277 -4.42 5.50 2.77
CA ILE A 277 -5.42 6.32 3.46
C ILE A 277 -6.84 5.72 3.34
N ALA A 278 -7.13 4.99 2.27
CA ALA A 278 -8.44 4.36 2.03
C ALA A 278 -8.60 2.98 2.70
N THR A 279 -7.75 2.66 3.64
CA THR A 279 -7.88 1.44 4.46
C THR A 279 -8.41 1.82 5.87
N GLY A 280 -8.53 0.86 6.74
CA GLY A 280 -8.87 1.09 8.14
C GLY A 280 -10.11 1.98 8.38
N PRO A 281 -10.00 3.03 9.21
CA PRO A 281 -11.15 3.78 9.71
C PRO A 281 -12.01 4.46 8.64
N PHE A 282 -11.43 4.88 7.52
CA PHE A 282 -12.19 5.50 6.44
C PHE A 282 -13.15 4.49 5.79
N ILE A 283 -12.64 3.32 5.44
CA ILE A 283 -13.45 2.26 4.81
C ILE A 283 -14.48 1.70 5.80
N THR A 284 -14.10 1.44 7.05
CA THR A 284 -15.05 0.92 8.05
C THR A 284 -16.18 1.90 8.27
N THR A 285 -15.91 3.18 8.55
CA THR A 285 -16.91 4.21 8.78
C THR A 285 -17.85 4.39 7.60
N SER A 286 -17.30 4.42 6.38
CA SER A 286 -18.11 4.53 5.16
C SER A 286 -19.02 3.32 4.98
N ASN A 287 -18.48 2.12 5.13
CA ASN A 287 -19.22 0.87 4.97
C ASN A 287 -20.27 0.65 6.07
N ASP A 288 -20.03 1.11 7.29
CA ASP A 288 -21.02 1.07 8.37
C ASP A 288 -22.26 1.88 8.01
N ILE A 289 -22.06 3.11 7.52
CA ILE A 289 -23.14 3.98 7.09
C ILE A 289 -23.94 3.35 5.95
N PHE A 290 -23.26 2.98 4.86
CA PHE A 290 -23.91 2.36 3.69
C PHE A 290 -24.53 1.01 4.03
N GLY A 291 -23.87 0.21 4.87
CA GLY A 291 -24.35 -1.09 5.32
C GLY A 291 -25.67 -0.99 6.08
N ILE A 292 -25.77 -0.07 7.02
CA ILE A 292 -26.99 0.17 7.80
C ILE A 292 -28.13 0.63 6.90
N ILE A 293 -27.89 1.62 6.03
CA ILE A 293 -28.91 2.11 5.08
C ILE A 293 -29.44 0.96 4.24
N LEU A 294 -28.55 0.21 3.63
CA LEU A 294 -28.91 -0.86 2.70
C LEU A 294 -29.62 -2.01 3.42
N PHE A 295 -29.16 -2.36 4.63
CA PHE A 295 -29.79 -3.38 5.46
C PHE A 295 -31.25 -3.08 5.76
N PHE A 296 -31.55 -1.92 6.31
CA PHE A 296 -32.91 -1.54 6.63
C PHE A 296 -33.77 -1.27 5.39
N TYR A 297 -33.20 -0.75 4.34
CA TYR A 297 -33.91 -0.54 3.08
C TYR A 297 -34.36 -1.88 2.46
N ILE A 298 -33.50 -2.88 2.41
CA ILE A 298 -33.84 -4.22 1.91
C ILE A 298 -34.85 -4.91 2.85
N ALA A 299 -34.65 -4.78 4.17
CA ALA A 299 -35.60 -5.30 5.15
C ALA A 299 -37.00 -4.69 4.96
N LYS A 300 -37.08 -3.38 4.73
CA LYS A 300 -38.33 -2.69 4.42
C LYS A 300 -39.01 -3.23 3.15
N LEU A 301 -38.25 -3.47 2.10
CA LEU A 301 -38.77 -4.01 0.85
C LEU A 301 -39.32 -5.43 0.99
N ILE A 302 -38.69 -6.27 1.82
CA ILE A 302 -39.08 -7.69 1.95
C ILE A 302 -40.19 -7.87 3.00
N LEU A 303 -40.11 -7.17 4.12
CA LEU A 303 -41.02 -7.32 5.25
C LEU A 303 -42.23 -6.39 5.20
N GLY A 304 -42.19 -5.31 4.40
CA GLY A 304 -43.35 -4.46 4.11
C GLY A 304 -43.75 -3.51 5.24
N PHE A 305 -42.76 -2.98 5.99
CA PHE A 305 -43.02 -1.98 7.04
C PHE A 305 -42.69 -0.58 6.57
#